data_b9ec428f14ce28b4d1f05e70fcdc64ad
#
_entry.id   b9ec428f14ce28b4d1f05e70fcdc64ad
#
_cell.length_a   1.000
_cell.length_b   1.000
_cell.length_c   1.000
_cell.angle_alpha   90.00
_cell.angle_beta   90.00
_cell.angle_gamma   90.00
#
_symmetry.space_group_name_H-M   'P 1'
#
loop_
_entity.id
_entity.type
_entity.pdbx_description
1 polymer ?
#
loop_
_entity_poly.entity_id
_entity_poly.type
_entity_poly.pdbx_seq_one_letter_code
_entity_poly.pdbx_strand_id
1 'polypeptide(L)'
;MFVKLPQLLKIIFEKSARGLSASSVLLELLCCTATSAYSFYQKFAFSSYGDAVFLVLQNTVIAFLILSWEHSYFVGTFFLGTYVAFTAYCFSPLVPFKTLSTMQAGNTPVVLFSRGLQIWANFRNGSTGQLSVITVALMTAGSLARIFTSIQETSDPLIIMNYVASSTANLIILAQIAYYWNNELPPVEDRQKKE
;
A
#
# COMPACT_ATOMS: atom_id res chain seq x y z
N MET A 1 5.56 5.97 11.21
CA MET A 1 6.79 6.11 10.43
C MET A 1 7.51 4.78 10.17
N PHE A 2 7.66 3.87 11.12
CA PHE A 2 8.42 2.61 10.97
C PHE A 2 7.52 1.37 10.82
N VAL A 3 6.44 1.50 10.07
CA VAL A 3 5.39 0.46 9.96
C VAL A 3 5.93 -0.85 9.37
N LYS A 4 6.89 -0.76 8.46
CA LYS A 4 7.51 -1.93 7.79
C LYS A 4 8.81 -2.41 8.42
N LEU A 5 9.26 -1.77 9.50
CA LEU A 5 10.49 -2.18 10.18
C LEU A 5 10.47 -3.64 10.66
N PRO A 6 9.38 -4.14 11.29
CA PRO A 6 9.30 -5.55 11.70
C PRO A 6 9.40 -6.50 10.50
N GLN A 7 8.75 -6.15 9.38
CA GLN A 7 8.83 -6.92 8.13
C GLN A 7 10.26 -6.93 7.59
N LEU A 8 10.92 -5.76 7.56
CA LEU A 8 12.30 -5.62 7.10
C LEU A 8 13.26 -6.46 7.95
N LEU A 9 13.15 -6.36 9.27
CA LEU A 9 13.98 -7.15 10.19
C LEU A 9 13.76 -8.65 9.98
N LYS A 10 12.52 -9.10 9.85
CA LYS A 10 12.21 -10.51 9.58
C LYS A 10 12.90 -11.00 8.31
N ILE A 11 12.81 -10.24 7.21
CA ILE A 11 13.43 -10.57 5.92
C ILE A 11 14.96 -10.70 6.08
N ILE A 12 15.60 -9.76 6.82
CA ILE A 12 17.05 -9.75 7.03
C ILE A 12 17.50 -10.95 7.88
N PHE A 13 16.76 -11.23 8.97
CA PHE A 13 17.12 -12.34 9.87
C PHE A 13 16.89 -13.72 9.26
N GLU A 14 15.79 -13.90 8.52
CA GLU A 14 15.47 -15.16 7.87
C GLU A 14 16.27 -15.37 6.57
N LYS A 15 16.95 -14.34 6.06
CA LYS A 15 17.65 -14.33 4.76
C LYS A 15 16.78 -14.90 3.63
N SER A 16 15.48 -14.68 3.71
CA SER A 16 14.48 -15.23 2.80
C SER A 16 13.32 -14.26 2.64
N ALA A 17 12.86 -14.09 1.41
CA ALA A 17 11.68 -13.29 1.09
C ALA A 17 10.43 -14.17 0.85
N ARG A 18 10.48 -15.47 1.20
CA ARG A 18 9.38 -16.42 0.96
C ARG A 18 8.08 -15.93 1.59
N GLY A 19 7.02 -15.93 0.78
CA GLY A 19 5.69 -15.48 1.19
C GLY A 19 5.43 -13.98 1.01
N LEU A 20 6.39 -13.22 0.49
CA LEU A 20 6.19 -11.82 0.11
C LEU A 20 6.02 -11.72 -1.41
N SER A 21 5.00 -10.98 -1.84
CA SER A 21 4.80 -10.71 -3.27
C SER A 21 5.64 -9.51 -3.69
N ALA A 22 6.66 -9.74 -4.53
CA ALA A 22 7.46 -8.68 -5.12
C ALA A 22 6.59 -7.64 -5.85
N SER A 23 5.59 -8.11 -6.62
CA SER A 23 4.67 -7.23 -7.34
C SER A 23 3.86 -6.33 -6.41
N SER A 24 3.42 -6.82 -5.25
CA SER A 24 2.70 -6.02 -4.26
C SER A 24 3.58 -4.92 -3.66
N VAL A 25 4.83 -5.25 -3.33
CA VAL A 25 5.79 -4.27 -2.80
C VAL A 25 6.14 -3.21 -3.85
N LEU A 26 6.36 -3.61 -5.09
CA LEU A 26 6.63 -2.69 -6.20
C LEU A 26 5.45 -1.76 -6.49
N LEU A 27 4.22 -2.29 -6.47
CA LEU A 27 3.02 -1.49 -6.66
C LEU A 27 2.84 -0.46 -5.55
N GLU A 28 3.02 -0.88 -4.29
CA GLU A 28 2.97 0.02 -3.14
C GLU A 28 4.06 1.08 -3.20
N LEU A 29 5.27 0.70 -3.63
CA LEU A 29 6.38 1.61 -3.84
C LEU A 29 6.04 2.69 -4.87
N LEU A 30 5.45 2.31 -6.00
CA LEU A 30 4.99 3.26 -7.02
C LEU A 30 3.91 4.20 -6.49
N CYS A 31 2.93 3.69 -5.74
CA CYS A 31 1.87 4.50 -5.12
C CYS A 31 2.45 5.53 -4.12
N CYS A 32 3.37 5.10 -3.26
CA CYS A 32 4.03 6.00 -2.30
C CYS A 32 4.90 7.05 -3.00
N THR A 33 5.60 6.67 -4.08
CA THR A 33 6.40 7.60 -4.89
C THR A 33 5.51 8.64 -5.57
N ALA A 34 4.40 8.22 -6.15
CA ALA A 34 3.41 9.11 -6.77
C ALA A 34 2.90 10.15 -5.76
N THR A 35 2.49 9.69 -4.57
CA THR A 35 2.01 10.59 -3.50
C THR A 35 3.09 11.55 -3.05
N SER A 36 4.32 11.08 -2.84
CA SER A 36 5.43 11.91 -2.38
C SER A 36 5.83 12.96 -3.42
N ALA A 37 5.99 12.56 -4.68
CA ALA A 37 6.38 13.46 -5.77
C ALA A 37 5.29 14.50 -6.07
N TYR A 38 4.02 14.06 -6.12
CA TYR A 38 2.88 14.95 -6.31
C TYR A 38 2.78 16.00 -5.20
N SER A 39 2.86 15.56 -3.94
CA SER A 39 2.76 16.45 -2.77
C SER A 39 3.94 17.42 -2.69
N PHE A 40 5.14 16.96 -3.04
CA PHE A 40 6.33 17.80 -3.13
C PHE A 40 6.18 18.89 -4.20
N TYR A 41 5.69 18.53 -5.39
CA TYR A 41 5.44 19.48 -6.47
C TYR A 41 4.40 20.54 -6.09
N GLN A 42 3.33 20.12 -5.39
CA GLN A 42 2.28 21.01 -4.88
C GLN A 42 2.74 21.85 -3.68
N LYS A 43 3.97 21.64 -3.19
CA LYS A 43 4.54 22.35 -2.03
C LYS A 43 3.71 22.18 -0.75
N PHE A 44 3.08 21.01 -0.58
CA PHE A 44 2.39 20.70 0.66
C PHE A 44 3.37 20.58 1.82
N ALA A 45 2.86 20.78 3.05
CA ALA A 45 3.68 20.62 4.25
C ALA A 45 4.19 19.17 4.35
N PHE A 46 5.45 18.97 4.75
CA PHE A 46 6.05 17.63 4.88
C PHE A 46 5.25 16.73 5.83
N SER A 47 4.57 17.29 6.84
CA SER A 47 3.67 16.57 7.75
C SER A 47 2.57 15.79 7.01
N SER A 48 2.11 16.28 5.86
CA SER A 48 1.02 15.67 5.10
C SER A 48 1.43 14.45 4.28
N TYR A 49 2.69 14.33 3.86
CA TYR A 49 3.19 13.24 3.01
C TYR A 49 4.47 12.56 3.50
N GLY A 50 5.03 13.01 4.61
CA GLY A 50 6.28 12.46 5.15
C GLY A 50 6.24 10.98 5.46
N ASP A 51 5.08 10.43 5.82
CA ASP A 51 4.88 9.00 5.98
C ASP A 51 5.03 8.23 4.65
N ALA A 52 4.56 8.79 3.54
CA ALA A 52 4.75 8.20 2.21
C ALA A 52 6.25 8.17 1.83
N VAL A 53 7.00 9.24 2.15
CA VAL A 53 8.46 9.27 1.93
C VAL A 53 9.17 8.18 2.74
N PHE A 54 8.81 8.00 4.01
CA PHE A 54 9.39 6.93 4.83
C PHE A 54 9.02 5.53 4.31
N LEU A 55 7.80 5.36 3.78
CA LEU A 55 7.39 4.11 3.14
C LEU A 55 8.16 3.86 1.84
N VAL A 56 8.44 4.90 1.04
CA VAL A 56 9.31 4.79 -0.14
C VAL A 56 10.67 4.22 0.24
N LEU A 57 11.32 4.77 1.27
CA LEU A 57 12.62 4.27 1.72
C LEU A 57 12.55 2.80 2.18
N GLN A 58 11.57 2.46 3.02
CA GLN A 58 11.42 1.10 3.54
C GLN A 58 11.08 0.10 2.43
N ASN A 59 10.14 0.42 1.54
CA ASN A 59 9.77 -0.45 0.43
C ASN A 59 10.89 -0.60 -0.60
N THR A 60 11.72 0.42 -0.82
CA THR A 60 12.89 0.31 -1.70
C THR A 60 13.86 -0.73 -1.18
N VAL A 61 14.17 -0.71 0.12
CA VAL A 61 15.05 -1.71 0.73
C VAL A 61 14.42 -3.11 0.67
N ILE A 62 13.12 -3.22 0.97
CA ILE A 62 12.41 -4.51 0.90
C ILE A 62 12.42 -5.06 -0.54
N ALA A 63 12.10 -4.24 -1.54
CA ALA A 63 12.12 -4.65 -2.94
C ALA A 63 13.51 -5.08 -3.40
N PHE A 64 14.56 -4.33 -3.02
CA PHE A 64 15.95 -4.69 -3.28
C PHE A 64 16.30 -6.07 -2.70
N LEU A 65 15.95 -6.33 -1.44
CA LEU A 65 16.22 -7.59 -0.78
C LEU A 65 15.46 -8.76 -1.43
N ILE A 66 14.16 -8.57 -1.71
CA ILE A 66 13.35 -9.59 -2.40
C ILE A 66 13.99 -9.96 -3.74
N LEU A 67 14.26 -8.97 -4.59
CA LEU A 67 14.80 -9.20 -5.93
C LEU A 67 16.21 -9.80 -5.89
N SER A 68 17.03 -9.42 -4.89
CA SER A 68 18.37 -9.95 -4.73
C SER A 68 18.37 -11.41 -4.27
N TRP A 69 17.43 -11.84 -3.44
CA TRP A 69 17.37 -13.19 -2.91
C TRP A 69 16.54 -14.15 -3.77
N GLU A 70 15.48 -13.67 -4.43
CA GLU A 70 14.66 -14.52 -5.30
C GLU A 70 15.25 -14.71 -6.68
N HIS A 71 15.99 -13.71 -7.20
CA HIS A 71 16.53 -13.76 -8.56
C HIS A 71 18.07 -13.74 -8.54
N SER A 72 18.66 -12.56 -8.34
CA SER A 72 20.11 -12.41 -8.22
C SER A 72 20.47 -11.03 -7.68
N TYR A 73 21.65 -10.91 -7.09
CA TYR A 73 22.16 -9.62 -6.63
C TYR A 73 22.26 -8.58 -7.78
N PHE A 74 22.54 -9.03 -8.98
CA PHE A 74 22.57 -8.16 -10.16
C PHE A 74 21.18 -7.56 -10.45
N VAL A 75 20.10 -8.34 -10.37
CA VAL A 75 18.73 -7.85 -10.57
C VAL A 75 18.36 -6.83 -9.50
N GLY A 76 18.73 -7.08 -8.24
CA GLY A 76 18.49 -6.14 -7.14
C GLY A 76 19.22 -4.80 -7.35
N THR A 77 20.50 -4.83 -7.71
CA THR A 77 21.29 -3.61 -7.95
C THR A 77 20.82 -2.85 -9.19
N PHE A 78 20.45 -3.55 -10.25
CA PHE A 78 19.87 -2.95 -11.46
C PHE A 78 18.53 -2.25 -11.14
N PHE A 79 17.66 -2.92 -10.37
CA PHE A 79 16.42 -2.32 -9.88
C PHE A 79 16.70 -1.05 -9.06
N LEU A 80 17.65 -1.11 -8.12
CA LEU A 80 17.96 0.03 -7.27
C LEU A 80 18.44 1.23 -8.10
N GLY A 81 19.34 1.01 -9.06
CA GLY A 81 19.84 2.07 -9.96
C GLY A 81 18.73 2.70 -10.81
N THR A 82 17.90 1.86 -11.43
CA THR A 82 16.76 2.33 -12.26
C THR A 82 15.71 3.04 -11.42
N TYR A 83 15.42 2.54 -10.21
CA TYR A 83 14.45 3.15 -9.32
C TYR A 83 14.94 4.50 -8.76
N VAL A 84 16.22 4.62 -8.40
CA VAL A 84 16.80 5.90 -7.97
C VAL A 84 16.74 6.92 -9.11
N ALA A 85 17.08 6.53 -10.35
CA ALA A 85 16.94 7.41 -11.51
C ALA A 85 15.48 7.83 -11.75
N PHE A 86 14.53 6.90 -11.66
CA PHE A 86 13.10 7.18 -11.76
C PHE A 86 12.63 8.16 -10.68
N THR A 87 13.03 7.94 -9.42
CA THR A 87 12.66 8.82 -8.31
C THR A 87 13.26 10.22 -8.51
N ALA A 88 14.54 10.30 -8.87
CA ALA A 88 15.18 11.57 -9.18
C ALA A 88 14.46 12.33 -10.31
N TYR A 89 14.01 11.61 -11.34
CA TYR A 89 13.19 12.20 -12.41
C TYR A 89 11.86 12.72 -11.85
N CYS A 90 11.13 11.93 -11.05
CA CYS A 90 9.84 12.32 -10.46
C CYS A 90 9.93 13.58 -9.58
N PHE A 91 11.06 13.83 -8.92
CA PHE A 91 11.28 15.01 -8.10
C PHE A 91 11.97 16.17 -8.87
N SER A 92 12.27 15.99 -10.15
CA SER A 92 12.89 17.02 -10.99
C SER A 92 11.83 17.98 -11.57
N PRO A 93 12.22 19.20 -11.93
CA PRO A 93 11.33 20.15 -12.61
C PRO A 93 10.99 19.73 -14.05
N LEU A 94 11.60 18.67 -14.56
CA LEU A 94 11.38 18.16 -15.93
C LEU A 94 10.07 17.42 -16.08
N VAL A 95 9.47 16.92 -14.99
CA VAL A 95 8.22 16.16 -15.04
C VAL A 95 7.05 17.10 -15.19
N PRO A 96 6.19 16.92 -16.22
CA PRO A 96 4.95 17.69 -16.35
C PRO A 96 4.03 17.42 -15.16
N PHE A 97 3.42 18.44 -14.61
CA PHE A 97 2.44 18.33 -13.51
C PHE A 97 1.33 17.33 -13.82
N LYS A 98 0.87 17.30 -15.08
CA LYS A 98 -0.16 16.36 -15.54
C LYS A 98 0.24 14.90 -15.29
N THR A 99 1.52 14.56 -15.48
CA THR A 99 2.03 13.20 -15.22
C THR A 99 1.93 12.85 -13.73
N LEU A 100 2.38 13.71 -12.84
CA LEU A 100 2.30 13.50 -11.40
C LEU A 100 0.85 13.42 -10.91
N SER A 101 -0.01 14.30 -11.42
CA SER A 101 -1.44 14.29 -11.13
C SER A 101 -2.11 12.98 -11.59
N THR A 102 -1.76 12.47 -12.78
CA THR A 102 -2.28 11.19 -13.28
C THR A 102 -1.78 10.01 -12.43
N MET A 103 -0.50 10.01 -12.04
CA MET A 103 0.05 8.99 -11.16
C MET A 103 -0.67 8.99 -9.80
N GLN A 104 -0.89 10.16 -9.21
CA GLN A 104 -1.62 10.30 -7.95
C GLN A 104 -3.08 9.85 -8.08
N ALA A 105 -3.77 10.23 -9.16
CA ALA A 105 -5.13 9.79 -9.43
C ALA A 105 -5.23 8.26 -9.58
N GLY A 106 -4.19 7.62 -10.12
CA GLY A 106 -4.08 6.17 -10.26
C GLY A 106 -4.02 5.41 -8.93
N ASN A 107 -3.66 6.06 -7.83
CA ASN A 107 -3.63 5.41 -6.51
C ASN A 107 -5.02 4.98 -6.04
N THR A 108 -6.05 5.78 -6.30
CA THR A 108 -7.43 5.47 -5.89
C THR A 108 -7.96 4.17 -6.52
N PRO A 109 -7.90 3.96 -7.85
CA PRO A 109 -8.24 2.68 -8.46
C PRO A 109 -7.46 1.50 -7.91
N VAL A 110 -6.17 1.65 -7.64
CA VAL A 110 -5.32 0.59 -7.08
C VAL A 110 -5.81 0.19 -5.68
N VAL A 111 -6.12 1.17 -4.83
CA VAL A 111 -6.68 0.92 -3.49
C VAL A 111 -8.03 0.23 -3.59
N LEU A 112 -8.93 0.74 -4.42
CA LEU A 112 -10.28 0.18 -4.60
C LEU A 112 -10.22 -1.26 -5.14
N PHE A 113 -9.34 -1.53 -6.11
CA PHE A 113 -9.17 -2.87 -6.66
C PHE A 113 -8.63 -3.84 -5.60
N SER A 114 -7.57 -3.46 -4.90
CA SER A 114 -6.96 -4.29 -3.86
C SER A 114 -7.95 -4.62 -2.73
N ARG A 115 -8.66 -3.62 -2.23
CA ARG A 115 -9.67 -3.80 -1.16
C ARG A 115 -10.93 -4.49 -1.68
N GLY A 116 -11.33 -4.21 -2.93
CA GLY A 116 -12.44 -4.87 -3.59
C GLY A 116 -12.24 -6.39 -3.71
N LEU A 117 -11.04 -6.83 -4.08
CA LEU A 117 -10.69 -8.26 -4.09
C LEU A 117 -10.81 -8.88 -2.70
N GLN A 118 -10.38 -8.17 -1.65
CA GLN A 118 -10.49 -8.65 -0.27
C GLN A 118 -11.96 -8.74 0.18
N ILE A 119 -12.77 -7.73 -0.11
CA ILE A 119 -14.21 -7.71 0.19
C ILE A 119 -14.92 -8.85 -0.54
N TRP A 120 -14.60 -9.05 -1.82
CA TRP A 120 -15.15 -10.13 -2.62
C TRP A 120 -14.77 -11.52 -2.10
N ALA A 121 -13.48 -11.72 -1.75
CA ALA A 121 -13.01 -12.98 -1.18
C ALA A 121 -13.70 -13.31 0.15
N ASN A 122 -13.85 -12.32 1.04
CA ASN A 122 -14.58 -12.49 2.29
C ASN A 122 -16.04 -12.90 2.04
N PHE A 123 -16.70 -12.24 1.09
CA PHE A 123 -18.09 -12.56 0.73
C PHE A 123 -18.22 -13.96 0.14
N ARG A 124 -17.35 -14.33 -0.81
CA ARG A 124 -17.36 -15.65 -1.45
C ARG A 124 -17.10 -16.79 -0.45
N ASN A 125 -16.20 -16.56 0.50
CA ASN A 125 -15.84 -17.56 1.52
C ASN A 125 -16.83 -17.61 2.68
N GLY A 126 -17.75 -16.64 2.81
CA GLY A 126 -18.65 -16.52 3.96
C GLY A 126 -17.92 -16.34 5.30
N SER A 127 -16.67 -15.95 5.27
CA SER A 127 -15.78 -15.78 6.42
C SER A 127 -14.69 -14.77 6.12
N THR A 128 -14.24 -14.04 7.13
CA THR A 128 -13.11 -13.12 7.03
C THR A 128 -11.76 -13.77 7.39
N GLY A 129 -11.77 -15.06 7.68
CA GLY A 129 -10.57 -15.83 7.96
C GLY A 129 -9.79 -15.33 9.16
N GLN A 130 -8.49 -15.15 8.98
CA GLN A 130 -7.57 -14.69 10.03
C GLN A 130 -7.39 -13.15 10.04
N LEU A 131 -8.31 -12.39 9.46
CA LEU A 131 -8.23 -10.93 9.50
C LEU A 131 -8.35 -10.43 10.95
N SER A 132 -7.34 -9.74 11.42
CA SER A 132 -7.36 -9.12 12.74
C SER A 132 -8.26 -7.89 12.75
N VAL A 133 -9.33 -7.93 13.55
CA VAL A 133 -10.22 -6.79 13.79
C VAL A 133 -9.45 -5.55 14.21
N ILE A 134 -8.49 -5.73 15.12
CA ILE A 134 -7.67 -4.63 15.64
C ILE A 134 -6.89 -3.98 14.50
N THR A 135 -6.30 -4.78 13.63
CA THR A 135 -5.55 -4.26 12.48
C THR A 135 -6.44 -3.45 11.55
N VAL A 136 -7.61 -3.98 11.17
CA VAL A 136 -8.53 -3.28 10.27
C VAL A 136 -9.12 -2.03 10.93
N ALA A 137 -9.43 -2.08 12.23
CA ALA A 137 -9.89 -0.92 12.99
C ALA A 137 -8.83 0.19 13.04
N LEU A 138 -7.56 -0.15 13.30
CA LEU A 138 -6.46 0.81 13.28
C LEU A 138 -6.23 1.40 11.89
N MET A 139 -6.33 0.59 10.83
CA MET A 139 -6.24 1.08 9.45
C MET A 139 -7.38 2.04 9.11
N THR A 140 -8.60 1.73 9.58
CA THR A 140 -9.77 2.60 9.40
C THR A 140 -9.58 3.92 10.15
N ALA A 141 -9.21 3.86 11.42
CA ALA A 141 -8.94 5.06 12.22
C ALA A 141 -7.82 5.91 11.61
N GLY A 142 -6.74 5.27 11.12
CA GLY A 142 -5.66 5.95 10.43
C GLY A 142 -6.11 6.65 9.15
N SER A 143 -6.92 6.00 8.31
CA SER A 143 -7.43 6.61 7.08
C SER A 143 -8.43 7.74 7.34
N LEU A 144 -9.27 7.63 8.38
CA LEU A 144 -10.16 8.72 8.82
C LEU A 144 -9.37 9.94 9.32
N ALA A 145 -8.34 9.71 10.15
CA ALA A 145 -7.45 10.78 10.59
C ALA A 145 -6.76 11.46 9.41
N ARG A 146 -6.38 10.69 8.37
CA ARG A 146 -5.79 11.23 7.13
C ARG A 146 -6.77 12.07 6.30
N ILE A 147 -8.05 11.71 6.26
CA ILE A 147 -9.06 12.57 5.61
C ILE A 147 -9.08 13.94 6.31
N PHE A 148 -9.15 13.94 7.65
CA PHE A 148 -9.21 15.18 8.42
C PHE A 148 -7.95 16.03 8.20
N THR A 149 -6.76 15.46 8.34
CA THR A 149 -5.50 16.19 8.14
C THR A 149 -5.34 16.67 6.69
N SER A 150 -5.77 15.87 5.70
CA SER A 150 -5.69 16.29 4.29
C SER A 150 -6.62 17.45 3.96
N ILE A 151 -7.82 17.49 4.55
CA ILE A 151 -8.72 18.64 4.40
C ILE A 151 -8.07 19.90 4.96
N GLN A 152 -7.42 19.82 6.12
CA GLN A 152 -6.82 20.98 6.77
C GLN A 152 -5.49 21.43 6.15
N GLU A 153 -4.63 20.49 5.78
CA GLU A 153 -3.27 20.80 5.35
C GLU A 153 -3.13 20.97 3.84
N THR A 154 -3.89 20.21 3.05
CA THR A 154 -3.72 20.19 1.59
C THR A 154 -4.94 20.71 0.83
N SER A 155 -6.15 20.44 1.33
CA SER A 155 -7.43 20.68 0.63
C SER A 155 -7.45 20.10 -0.79
N ASP A 156 -6.61 19.11 -1.06
CA ASP A 156 -6.45 18.51 -2.39
C ASP A 156 -7.45 17.38 -2.64
N PRO A 157 -8.32 17.49 -3.66
CA PRO A 157 -9.35 16.49 -3.91
C PRO A 157 -8.81 15.10 -4.22
N LEU A 158 -7.65 14.98 -4.90
CA LEU A 158 -7.08 13.68 -5.26
C LEU A 158 -6.60 12.91 -4.03
N ILE A 159 -5.95 13.62 -3.10
CA ILE A 159 -5.48 13.04 -1.85
C ILE A 159 -6.66 12.67 -0.96
N ILE A 160 -7.61 13.58 -0.79
CA ILE A 160 -8.81 13.34 0.04
C ILE A 160 -9.60 12.15 -0.51
N MET A 161 -9.84 12.10 -1.83
CA MET A 161 -10.60 11.01 -2.46
C MET A 161 -9.93 9.65 -2.24
N ASN A 162 -8.60 9.58 -2.30
CA ASN A 162 -7.85 8.34 -2.03
C ASN A 162 -8.07 7.84 -0.60
N TYR A 163 -8.03 8.73 0.40
CA TYR A 163 -8.28 8.35 1.79
C TYR A 163 -9.75 8.05 2.07
N VAL A 164 -10.69 8.75 1.42
CA VAL A 164 -12.13 8.44 1.51
C VAL A 164 -12.40 7.04 0.94
N ALA A 165 -11.86 6.73 -0.24
CA ALA A 165 -11.97 5.40 -0.84
C ALA A 165 -11.40 4.31 0.07
N SER A 166 -10.21 4.54 0.65
CA SER A 166 -9.58 3.61 1.60
C SER A 166 -10.41 3.41 2.87
N SER A 167 -10.92 4.50 3.47
CA SER A 167 -11.75 4.43 4.67
C SER A 167 -13.05 3.68 4.43
N THR A 168 -13.72 3.98 3.32
CA THR A 168 -14.97 3.30 2.94
C THR A 168 -14.75 1.80 2.76
N ALA A 169 -13.70 1.41 2.06
CA ALA A 169 -13.38 0.00 1.87
C ALA A 169 -13.02 -0.70 3.20
N ASN A 170 -12.27 -0.04 4.07
CA ASN A 170 -11.94 -0.60 5.38
C ASN A 170 -13.18 -0.74 6.29
N LEU A 171 -14.12 0.22 6.24
CA LEU A 171 -15.40 0.13 6.97
C LEU A 171 -16.24 -1.05 6.49
N ILE A 172 -16.28 -1.30 5.16
CA ILE A 172 -16.97 -2.47 4.61
C ILE A 172 -16.33 -3.77 5.14
N ILE A 173 -14.99 -3.84 5.17
CA ILE A 173 -14.28 -5.01 5.71
C ILE A 173 -14.57 -5.19 7.21
N LEU A 174 -14.60 -4.10 8.00
CA LEU A 174 -15.01 -4.16 9.42
C LEU A 174 -16.44 -4.68 9.58
N ALA A 175 -17.37 -4.21 8.75
CA ALA A 175 -18.75 -4.70 8.76
C ALA A 175 -18.81 -6.19 8.41
N GLN A 176 -18.01 -6.66 7.43
CA GLN A 176 -17.89 -8.09 7.11
C GLN A 176 -17.32 -8.89 8.28
N ILE A 177 -16.31 -8.38 8.99
CA ILE A 177 -15.75 -9.04 10.18
C ILE A 177 -16.83 -9.20 11.25
N ALA A 178 -17.60 -8.14 11.51
CA ALA A 178 -18.70 -8.19 12.48
C ALA A 178 -19.82 -9.18 12.04
N TYR A 179 -20.15 -9.17 10.75
CA TYR A 179 -21.19 -10.05 10.20
C TYR A 179 -20.79 -11.54 10.22
N TYR A 180 -19.53 -11.85 9.86
CA TYR A 180 -19.01 -13.21 9.81
C TYR A 180 -18.28 -13.64 11.09
N TRP A 181 -18.46 -12.93 12.21
CA TRP A 181 -17.70 -13.13 13.45
C TRP A 181 -17.65 -14.59 13.92
N ASN A 182 -18.78 -15.28 13.81
CA ASN A 182 -18.94 -16.68 14.27
C ASN A 182 -18.72 -17.71 13.15
N ASN A 183 -18.37 -17.27 11.94
CA ASN A 183 -18.21 -18.17 10.82
C ASN A 183 -16.77 -18.65 10.72
N GLU A 184 -16.55 -19.95 10.87
CA GLU A 184 -15.26 -20.57 10.63
C GLU A 184 -14.93 -20.61 9.13
N LEU A 185 -13.64 -20.65 8.82
CA LEU A 185 -13.20 -20.85 7.44
C LEU A 185 -13.67 -22.23 6.95
N PRO A 186 -14.24 -22.35 5.74
CA PRO A 186 -14.57 -23.65 5.17
C PRO A 186 -13.29 -24.51 5.05
N PRO A 187 -13.42 -25.85 5.22
CA PRO A 187 -12.30 -26.78 5.08
C PRO A 187 -11.56 -26.59 3.77
N VAL A 188 -10.26 -26.89 3.76
CA VAL A 188 -9.37 -26.67 2.60
C VAL A 188 -9.88 -27.40 1.35
N GLU A 189 -10.51 -28.57 1.50
CA GLU A 189 -11.07 -29.36 0.39
C GLU A 189 -12.20 -28.64 -0.36
N ASP A 190 -13.05 -27.91 0.36
CA ASP A 190 -14.16 -27.16 -0.26
C ASP A 190 -13.70 -25.86 -0.96
N ARG A 191 -12.51 -25.37 -0.63
CA ARG A 191 -11.92 -24.21 -1.29
C ARG A 191 -11.40 -24.55 -2.69
N GLN A 192 -10.79 -25.73 -2.86
CA GLN A 192 -10.26 -26.18 -4.16
C GLN A 192 -11.35 -26.49 -5.20
N LYS A 193 -12.60 -26.74 -4.76
CA LYS A 193 -13.74 -26.97 -5.69
C LYS A 193 -14.40 -25.68 -6.19
N LYS A 194 -14.07 -24.53 -5.60
CA LYS A 194 -14.65 -23.21 -5.95
C LYS A 194 -13.71 -22.31 -6.77
N GLU A 195 -12.47 -22.76 -6.99
CA GLU A 195 -11.50 -22.16 -7.90
C GLU A 195 -11.56 -22.82 -9.28
#